data_fa49d4251a772fdd24a5410919c23340
#
_entry.id   fa49d4251a772fdd24a5410919c23340
#
_cell.length_a   1.000
_cell.length_b   1.000
_cell.length_c   1.000
_cell.angle_alpha   90.00
_cell.angle_beta   90.00
_cell.angle_gamma   90.00
#
_symmetry.space_group_name_H-M   'P 1'
#
loop_
_entity.id
_entity.type
_entity.pdbx_description
1 polymer ?
#
loop_
_entity_poly.entity_id
_entity_poly.type
_entity_poly.pdbx_seq_one_letter_code
_entity_poly.pdbx_strand_id
1 'polypeptide(L)'
;MLYDQYGNKIDTAKLKQAEAVRVIPGVRDVSSSYPSNGLVPQRLARILRNADDGDITAYMELAEEMEEKEMQYASVLSTRKRAVAQQEITVQPADDSATALKHAEFVEEFLNRDCLSDEIFDIMDAVGKGFSVSEIIWDTSCGQWMPQRLELIDPKWFTFDRNDMRTILLKTEDGTRPLTPYKYLTAHIKAKSGIPVRCGLARLVAWFYLFKNFNMKSWVTFLEVYGQPIRIGKYGSSSTDKDKKTLLRAVYNIGSDAAVIIPDSMNIDFISETQRSSSTESYEKFSNYVDLSISKAVLGQTTTTDAVSGGHAVSKEHNEVRHDIMWSDIKQLQSVLKRDIVRPMIDLNFGKQDKYPEIIIGNEESEDVSVTVSALEKLVPLGLKVSASEIRSKLGLQAPKDDDDVLTYAPQPLSPALNERALNEALNDGLNPVEPDDMELAAREMAADYESTLNGILSPVEQALEHCQTYDDARRALLASFPDMDTDKLESLLAKAFFRAHLNGRVGYGKD
;
A
#
# COMPACT_ATOMS: atom_id res chain seq x y z
N MET A 1 22.95 37.82 -2.17
CA MET A 1 21.53 38.01 -2.58
C MET A 1 21.07 36.78 -3.25
N LEU A 2 19.95 36.23 -2.83
CA LEU A 2 19.34 35.01 -3.41
C LEU A 2 18.33 35.38 -4.47
N TYR A 3 18.28 34.59 -5.54
CA TYR A 3 17.34 34.74 -6.64
C TYR A 3 16.61 33.39 -6.86
N ASP A 4 15.34 33.44 -7.22
CA ASP A 4 14.56 32.26 -7.58
C ASP A 4 14.98 31.71 -8.97
N GLN A 5 14.35 30.60 -9.37
CA GLN A 5 14.60 29.98 -10.70
C GLN A 5 14.24 30.86 -11.89
N TYR A 6 13.47 31.94 -11.68
CA TYR A 6 13.07 32.91 -12.71
C TYR A 6 13.91 34.19 -12.69
N GLY A 7 14.90 34.30 -11.78
CA GLY A 7 15.77 35.46 -11.64
C GLY A 7 15.19 36.57 -10.76
N ASN A 8 14.09 36.34 -10.04
CA ASN A 8 13.52 37.32 -9.12
C ASN A 8 14.22 37.24 -7.76
N LYS A 9 14.45 38.40 -7.13
CA LYS A 9 15.06 38.47 -5.80
C LYS A 9 14.14 37.88 -4.74
N ILE A 10 14.64 36.94 -3.94
CA ILE A 10 13.92 36.35 -2.82
C ILE A 10 13.82 37.37 -1.68
N ASP A 11 12.58 37.65 -1.26
CA ASP A 11 12.31 38.56 -0.12
C ASP A 11 12.25 37.75 1.17
N THR A 12 13.36 37.75 1.92
CA THR A 12 13.45 36.99 3.17
C THR A 12 12.52 37.48 4.28
N ALA A 13 12.02 38.73 4.20
CA ALA A 13 11.05 39.24 5.17
C ALA A 13 9.71 38.51 5.08
N LYS A 14 9.30 38.16 3.87
CA LYS A 14 8.07 37.39 3.64
C LYS A 14 8.15 35.95 4.16
N LEU A 15 9.35 35.37 4.23
CA LEU A 15 9.53 34.01 4.72
C LEU A 15 9.22 33.86 6.21
N LYS A 16 9.37 34.94 7.00
CA LYS A 16 9.15 34.94 8.45
C LYS A 16 7.68 34.97 8.87
N GLN A 17 6.77 35.24 7.96
CA GLN A 17 5.33 35.37 8.28
C GLN A 17 4.54 34.23 7.64
N ALA A 18 3.65 33.61 8.41
CA ALA A 18 2.70 32.66 7.86
C ALA A 18 1.77 33.32 6.82
N GLU A 19 1.59 32.67 5.68
CA GLU A 19 0.88 33.23 4.53
C GLU A 19 -0.36 32.45 4.16
N ALA A 20 -0.25 31.16 3.91
CA ALA A 20 -1.34 30.30 3.45
C ALA A 20 -2.10 29.64 4.60
N VAL A 21 -1.50 29.43 5.75
CA VAL A 21 -2.13 28.84 6.95
C VAL A 21 -3.36 29.62 7.43
N ARG A 22 -3.46 30.90 7.10
CA ARG A 22 -4.57 31.75 7.57
C ARG A 22 -5.86 31.46 6.81
N VAL A 23 -6.91 31.15 7.57
CA VAL A 23 -8.29 31.14 7.06
C VAL A 23 -8.70 32.56 6.64
N ILE A 24 -9.31 32.70 5.47
CA ILE A 24 -9.87 33.96 4.95
C ILE A 24 -11.31 33.66 4.59
N PRO A 25 -12.31 34.19 5.36
CA PRO A 25 -13.71 33.93 5.10
C PRO A 25 -14.12 34.26 3.66
N GLY A 26 -14.83 33.33 3.02
CA GLY A 26 -15.28 33.45 1.62
C GLY A 26 -14.21 33.18 0.56
N VAL A 27 -12.94 33.05 0.94
CA VAL A 27 -11.82 32.79 0.01
C VAL A 27 -11.10 31.47 0.35
N ARG A 28 -10.74 31.31 1.62
CA ARG A 28 -10.06 30.14 2.18
C ARG A 28 -10.80 29.67 3.43
N ASP A 29 -11.95 29.02 3.22
CA ASP A 29 -12.77 28.48 4.28
C ASP A 29 -12.39 27.02 4.59
N VAL A 30 -12.49 26.64 5.86
CA VAL A 30 -12.31 25.26 6.31
C VAL A 30 -13.52 24.40 5.95
N SER A 31 -14.73 25.01 5.89
CA SER A 31 -15.96 24.30 5.59
C SER A 31 -15.97 23.71 4.18
N SER A 32 -16.54 22.49 4.05
CA SER A 32 -16.78 21.84 2.77
C SER A 32 -18.18 22.15 2.26
N SER A 33 -18.33 22.24 0.94
CA SER A 33 -19.65 22.31 0.27
C SER A 33 -20.34 20.94 0.18
N TYR A 34 -19.68 19.88 0.66
CA TYR A 34 -20.14 18.49 0.61
C TYR A 34 -20.62 18.07 -0.78
N PRO A 35 -19.73 18.08 -1.79
CA PRO A 35 -20.11 17.77 -3.16
C PRO A 35 -20.58 16.33 -3.38
N SER A 36 -20.33 15.41 -2.45
CA SER A 36 -20.86 14.04 -2.47
C SER A 36 -22.37 13.98 -2.25
N ASN A 37 -22.97 14.98 -1.60
CA ASN A 37 -24.40 15.03 -1.36
C ASN A 37 -25.17 15.17 -2.68
N GLY A 38 -26.01 14.17 -3.00
CA GLY A 38 -26.75 14.14 -4.27
C GLY A 38 -25.83 14.01 -5.49
N LEU A 39 -24.67 13.37 -5.33
CA LEU A 39 -23.74 13.11 -6.42
C LEU A 39 -24.39 12.15 -7.45
N VAL A 40 -24.39 12.58 -8.70
CA VAL A 40 -24.86 11.81 -9.86
C VAL A 40 -23.78 11.84 -10.95
N PRO A 41 -23.78 10.92 -11.94
CA PRO A 41 -22.73 10.88 -12.96
C PRO A 41 -22.49 12.20 -13.69
N GLN A 42 -23.55 12.94 -13.99
CA GLN A 42 -23.44 14.25 -14.66
C GLN A 42 -22.78 15.30 -13.76
N ARG A 43 -23.08 15.29 -12.46
CA ARG A 43 -22.45 16.20 -11.49
C ARG A 43 -20.97 15.85 -11.31
N LEU A 44 -20.63 14.57 -11.18
CA LEU A 44 -19.24 14.12 -11.10
C LEU A 44 -18.45 14.53 -12.36
N ALA A 45 -18.99 14.27 -13.55
CA ALA A 45 -18.34 14.65 -14.79
C ALA A 45 -18.11 16.17 -14.90
N ARG A 46 -19.03 16.99 -14.34
CA ARG A 46 -18.87 18.45 -14.29
C ARG A 46 -17.77 18.87 -13.32
N ILE A 47 -17.73 18.29 -12.11
CA ILE A 47 -16.66 18.54 -11.13
C ILE A 47 -15.29 18.25 -11.73
N LEU A 48 -15.15 17.09 -12.41
CA LEU A 48 -13.89 16.69 -13.03
C LEU A 48 -13.48 17.58 -14.20
N ARG A 49 -14.44 18.10 -14.98
CA ARG A 49 -14.15 19.08 -16.06
C ARG A 49 -13.72 20.42 -15.50
N ASN A 50 -14.42 20.93 -14.49
CA ASN A 50 -14.03 22.18 -13.84
C ASN A 50 -12.59 22.10 -13.29
N ALA A 51 -12.23 20.95 -12.70
CA ALA A 51 -10.86 20.72 -12.26
C ALA A 51 -9.85 20.71 -13.42
N ASP A 52 -10.23 20.18 -14.59
CA ASP A 52 -9.41 20.24 -15.78
C ASP A 52 -9.23 21.66 -16.34
N ASP A 53 -10.19 22.55 -16.05
CA ASP A 53 -10.17 23.97 -16.43
C ASP A 53 -9.52 24.87 -15.36
N GLY A 54 -8.99 24.29 -14.28
CA GLY A 54 -8.26 24.97 -13.20
C GLY A 54 -9.07 25.23 -11.94
N ASP A 55 -10.42 25.15 -11.96
CA ASP A 55 -11.23 25.23 -10.75
C ASP A 55 -11.31 23.87 -10.05
N ILE A 56 -10.36 23.65 -9.15
CA ILE A 56 -10.19 22.39 -8.45
C ILE A 56 -10.99 22.29 -7.15
N THR A 57 -11.66 23.35 -6.70
CA THR A 57 -12.28 23.42 -5.36
C THR A 57 -13.20 22.24 -5.07
N ALA A 58 -14.25 22.06 -5.87
CA ALA A 58 -15.21 20.98 -5.67
C ALA A 58 -14.60 19.57 -5.84
N TYR A 59 -13.54 19.46 -6.64
CA TYR A 59 -12.84 18.17 -6.79
C TYR A 59 -11.98 17.84 -5.56
N MET A 60 -11.29 18.81 -4.97
CA MET A 60 -10.50 18.61 -3.74
C MET A 60 -11.41 18.30 -2.55
N GLU A 61 -12.55 19.02 -2.42
CA GLU A 61 -13.55 18.70 -1.41
C GLU A 61 -14.14 17.30 -1.59
N LEU A 62 -14.41 16.87 -2.84
CA LEU A 62 -14.86 15.50 -3.11
C LEU A 62 -13.80 14.46 -2.76
N ALA A 63 -12.53 14.71 -3.06
CA ALA A 63 -11.43 13.82 -2.74
C ALA A 63 -11.28 13.64 -1.22
N GLU A 64 -11.40 14.71 -0.45
CA GLU A 64 -11.42 14.69 1.01
C GLU A 64 -12.59 13.86 1.55
N GLU A 65 -13.81 14.15 1.08
CA GLU A 65 -14.98 13.36 1.48
C GLU A 65 -14.88 11.88 1.14
N MET A 66 -14.18 11.53 0.07
CA MET A 66 -13.94 10.12 -0.28
C MET A 66 -12.99 9.45 0.72
N GLU A 67 -11.97 10.15 1.21
CA GLU A 67 -11.09 9.66 2.28
C GLU A 67 -11.84 9.49 3.61
N GLU A 68 -12.82 10.36 3.90
CA GLU A 68 -13.63 10.29 5.12
C GLU A 68 -14.71 9.20 5.06
N LYS A 69 -15.30 8.95 3.89
CA LYS A 69 -16.55 8.16 3.75
C LYS A 69 -16.37 6.80 3.11
N GLU A 70 -15.32 6.60 2.31
CA GLU A 70 -15.06 5.33 1.62
C GLU A 70 -14.01 4.53 2.39
N MET A 71 -14.47 3.58 3.20
CA MET A 71 -13.64 2.81 4.13
C MET A 71 -12.47 2.10 3.45
N GLN A 72 -12.71 1.49 2.28
CA GLN A 72 -11.65 0.78 1.55
C GLN A 72 -10.61 1.75 1.02
N TYR A 73 -11.04 2.87 0.45
CA TYR A 73 -10.12 3.89 -0.06
C TYR A 73 -9.27 4.51 1.05
N ALA A 74 -9.90 4.88 2.17
CA ALA A 74 -9.20 5.40 3.35
C ALA A 74 -8.14 4.41 3.87
N SER A 75 -8.50 3.13 3.97
CA SER A 75 -7.62 2.05 4.44
C SER A 75 -6.39 1.89 3.54
N VAL A 76 -6.60 1.67 2.23
CA VAL A 76 -5.49 1.39 1.31
C VAL A 76 -4.63 2.61 1.02
N LEU A 77 -5.21 3.81 0.95
CA LEU A 77 -4.48 5.06 0.76
C LEU A 77 -3.61 5.38 1.99
N SER A 78 -4.17 5.27 3.21
CA SER A 78 -3.41 5.48 4.44
C SER A 78 -2.30 4.45 4.62
N THR A 79 -2.51 3.20 4.21
CA THR A 79 -1.47 2.16 4.20
C THR A 79 -0.31 2.55 3.28
N ARG A 80 -0.59 3.08 2.08
CA ARG A 80 0.43 3.54 1.15
C ARG A 80 1.20 4.76 1.67
N LYS A 81 0.49 5.76 2.23
CA LYS A 81 1.10 6.94 2.86
C LYS A 81 2.02 6.54 4.02
N ARG A 82 1.56 5.67 4.92
CA ARG A 82 2.33 5.19 6.08
C ARG A 82 3.55 4.38 5.69
N ALA A 83 3.46 3.57 4.64
CA ALA A 83 4.60 2.77 4.18
C ALA A 83 5.82 3.64 3.84
N VAL A 84 5.61 4.87 3.36
CA VAL A 84 6.67 5.86 3.10
C VAL A 84 7.06 6.59 4.38
N ALA A 85 6.08 7.08 5.17
CA ALA A 85 6.32 7.91 6.35
C ALA A 85 7.04 7.17 7.50
N GLN A 86 7.01 5.83 7.52
CA GLN A 86 7.67 5.00 8.53
C GLN A 86 9.10 4.60 8.15
N GLN A 87 9.58 4.96 6.96
CA GLN A 87 10.95 4.64 6.55
C GLN A 87 11.95 5.51 7.30
N GLU A 88 13.10 4.92 7.62
CA GLU A 88 14.24 5.65 8.16
C GLU A 88 14.74 6.67 7.16
N ILE A 89 15.08 7.86 7.64
CA ILE A 89 15.53 8.96 6.79
C ILE A 89 16.93 9.36 7.21
N THR A 90 17.84 9.37 6.25
CA THR A 90 19.25 9.74 6.46
C THR A 90 19.67 10.81 5.46
N VAL A 91 20.82 11.44 5.71
CA VAL A 91 21.41 12.44 4.82
C VAL A 91 22.72 11.92 4.27
N GLN A 92 22.87 11.98 2.97
CA GLN A 92 24.14 11.73 2.32
C GLN A 92 24.81 13.07 1.94
N PRO A 93 26.05 13.32 2.38
CA PRO A 93 26.78 14.53 1.96
C PRO A 93 27.05 14.50 0.45
N ALA A 94 27.15 15.68 -0.16
CA ALA A 94 27.33 15.81 -1.61
C ALA A 94 28.73 15.32 -2.09
N ASP A 95 29.74 15.38 -1.21
CA ASP A 95 31.07 14.82 -1.37
C ASP A 95 31.78 14.78 0.01
N ASP A 96 33.02 14.30 0.08
CA ASP A 96 33.80 14.13 1.31
C ASP A 96 34.43 15.44 1.84
N SER A 97 34.10 16.59 1.28
CA SER A 97 34.64 17.89 1.74
C SER A 97 34.06 18.27 3.11
N ALA A 98 34.90 18.95 3.93
CA ALA A 98 34.45 19.43 5.23
C ALA A 98 33.22 20.37 5.14
N THR A 99 33.02 21.05 4.01
CA THR A 99 31.88 21.90 3.76
C THR A 99 30.63 21.06 3.48
N ALA A 100 30.75 20.01 2.66
CA ALA A 100 29.62 19.11 2.36
C ALA A 100 29.16 18.34 3.61
N LEU A 101 30.12 17.91 4.45
CA LEU A 101 29.79 17.27 5.74
C LEU A 101 29.01 18.21 6.66
N LYS A 102 29.45 19.48 6.81
CA LYS A 102 28.69 20.47 7.59
C LYS A 102 27.28 20.75 7.05
N HIS A 103 27.13 20.74 5.73
CA HIS A 103 25.82 20.90 5.12
C HIS A 103 24.92 19.69 5.40
N ALA A 104 25.48 18.48 5.40
CA ALA A 104 24.75 17.26 5.74
C ALA A 104 24.32 17.25 7.21
N GLU A 105 25.23 17.55 8.15
CA GLU A 105 24.94 17.70 9.58
C GLU A 105 23.81 18.72 9.84
N PHE A 106 23.82 19.84 9.13
CA PHE A 106 22.77 20.85 9.24
C PHE A 106 21.41 20.38 8.76
N VAL A 107 21.37 19.57 7.70
CA VAL A 107 20.13 18.95 7.20
C VAL A 107 19.68 17.83 8.13
N GLU A 108 20.59 17.08 8.74
CA GLU A 108 20.30 16.04 9.71
C GLU A 108 19.60 16.60 10.96
N GLU A 109 19.96 17.80 11.41
CA GLU A 109 19.26 18.51 12.49
C GLU A 109 17.77 18.72 12.17
N PHE A 110 17.45 19.05 10.93
CA PHE A 110 16.06 19.15 10.46
C PHE A 110 15.34 17.81 10.49
N LEU A 111 16.01 16.70 10.14
CA LEU A 111 15.41 15.37 10.10
C LEU A 111 15.12 14.78 11.50
N ASN A 112 15.88 15.20 12.52
CA ASN A 112 15.72 14.71 13.90
C ASN A 112 14.53 15.33 14.64
N ARG A 113 13.60 16.00 13.95
CA ARG A 113 12.38 16.57 14.55
C ARG A 113 11.32 15.49 14.76
N ASP A 114 10.64 15.53 15.92
CA ASP A 114 9.62 14.57 16.29
C ASP A 114 8.42 14.54 15.32
N CYS A 115 8.10 15.66 14.69
CA CYS A 115 6.92 15.80 13.81
C CYS A 115 7.17 15.38 12.35
N LEU A 116 8.39 15.00 11.97
CA LEU A 116 8.74 14.76 10.57
C LEU A 116 7.93 13.65 9.92
N SER A 117 7.64 12.57 10.64
CA SER A 117 6.85 11.44 10.12
C SER A 117 5.41 11.86 9.77
N ASP A 118 4.79 12.69 10.63
CA ASP A 118 3.44 13.20 10.39
C ASP A 118 3.44 14.18 9.20
N GLU A 119 4.44 15.04 9.12
CA GLU A 119 4.62 15.98 8.00
C GLU A 119 4.81 15.23 6.66
N ILE A 120 5.56 14.13 6.66
CA ILE A 120 5.71 13.28 5.46
C ILE A 120 4.38 12.63 5.09
N PHE A 121 3.64 12.12 6.07
CA PHE A 121 2.31 11.57 5.83
C PHE A 121 1.40 12.59 5.14
N ASP A 122 1.44 13.84 5.59
CA ASP A 122 0.68 14.96 5.02
C ASP A 122 1.17 15.32 3.60
N ILE A 123 2.48 15.34 3.36
CA ILE A 123 3.05 15.57 2.01
C ILE A 123 2.58 14.48 1.05
N MET A 124 2.48 13.22 1.52
CA MET A 124 2.02 12.08 0.73
C MET A 124 0.54 12.15 0.35
N ASP A 125 -0.21 13.14 0.82
CA ASP A 125 -1.57 13.43 0.35
C ASP A 125 -1.64 13.67 -1.18
N ALA A 126 -0.50 14.09 -1.75
CA ALA A 126 -0.31 14.19 -3.19
C ALA A 126 -0.60 12.88 -3.97
N VAL A 127 -0.50 11.71 -3.35
CA VAL A 127 -0.83 10.41 -3.98
C VAL A 127 -2.32 10.34 -4.31
N GLY A 128 -3.16 10.73 -3.36
CA GLY A 128 -4.61 10.77 -3.53
C GLY A 128 -5.06 11.88 -4.46
N LYS A 129 -4.65 13.10 -4.17
CA LYS A 129 -5.14 14.33 -4.81
C LYS A 129 -4.37 14.77 -6.06
N GLY A 130 -3.16 14.20 -6.29
CA GLY A 130 -2.28 14.51 -7.43
C GLY A 130 -1.24 15.60 -7.12
N PHE A 131 -1.46 16.37 -6.08
CA PHE A 131 -0.52 17.34 -5.52
C PHE A 131 -0.84 17.60 -4.05
N SER A 132 0.16 18.04 -3.31
CA SER A 132 -0.01 18.64 -1.98
C SER A 132 0.89 19.85 -1.85
N VAL A 133 0.52 20.77 -0.97
CA VAL A 133 1.29 21.98 -0.69
C VAL A 133 1.40 22.14 0.80
N SER A 134 2.63 22.23 1.32
CA SER A 134 2.88 22.57 2.71
C SER A 134 3.58 23.91 2.81
N GLU A 135 3.12 24.77 3.72
CA GLU A 135 3.83 26.01 4.02
C GLU A 135 4.98 25.73 4.99
N ILE A 136 6.17 26.20 4.65
CA ILE A 136 7.36 26.08 5.49
C ILE A 136 7.32 27.23 6.52
N ILE A 137 7.18 26.88 7.79
CA ILE A 137 7.27 27.84 8.88
C ILE A 137 8.73 27.87 9.33
N TRP A 138 9.39 28.99 9.00
CA TRP A 138 10.80 29.17 9.30
C TRP A 138 11.02 29.70 10.71
N ASP A 139 11.90 29.07 11.47
CA ASP A 139 12.51 29.63 12.69
C ASP A 139 13.83 30.33 12.36
N THR A 140 14.05 31.49 12.95
CA THR A 140 15.28 32.26 12.82
C THR A 140 15.81 32.73 14.18
N SER A 141 15.30 32.14 15.27
CA SER A 141 15.65 32.54 16.66
C SER A 141 17.15 32.35 16.97
N CYS A 142 17.75 31.29 16.45
CA CYS A 142 19.20 30.99 16.63
C CYS A 142 20.08 31.66 15.60
N GLY A 143 19.59 32.64 14.83
CA GLY A 143 20.35 33.30 13.76
C GLY A 143 20.57 32.46 12.51
N GLN A 144 19.95 31.28 12.44
CA GLN A 144 19.97 30.37 11.31
C GLN A 144 18.50 30.15 10.81
N TRP A 145 18.34 29.90 9.52
CA TRP A 145 17.06 29.56 8.92
C TRP A 145 16.84 28.05 9.03
N MET A 146 16.01 27.62 9.97
CA MET A 146 15.64 26.22 10.16
C MET A 146 14.13 26.07 9.98
N PRO A 147 13.61 25.09 9.21
CA PRO A 147 12.18 24.82 9.17
C PRO A 147 11.71 24.32 10.53
N GLN A 148 10.83 25.07 11.19
CA GLN A 148 10.21 24.68 12.46
C GLN A 148 9.18 23.59 12.23
N ARG A 149 8.34 23.76 11.19
CA ARG A 149 7.30 22.79 10.78
C ARG A 149 6.92 23.01 9.33
N LEU A 150 6.35 21.95 8.75
CA LEU A 150 5.74 21.94 7.42
C LEU A 150 4.23 21.81 7.61
N GLU A 151 3.49 22.90 7.42
CA GLU A 151 2.05 22.96 7.65
C GLU A 151 1.31 22.63 6.36
N LEU A 152 0.59 21.50 6.31
CA LEU A 152 -0.24 21.16 5.17
C LEU A 152 -1.33 22.20 4.96
N ILE A 153 -1.45 22.69 3.75
CA ILE A 153 -2.48 23.66 3.38
C ILE A 153 -3.58 22.94 2.58
N ASP A 154 -4.82 23.22 2.92
CA ASP A 154 -5.97 22.61 2.24
C ASP A 154 -5.85 22.81 0.71
N PRO A 155 -5.80 21.72 -0.08
CA PRO A 155 -5.63 21.79 -1.53
C PRO A 155 -6.69 22.63 -2.25
N LYS A 156 -7.89 22.75 -1.70
CA LYS A 156 -8.96 23.58 -2.29
C LYS A 156 -8.66 25.09 -2.28
N TRP A 157 -7.69 25.54 -1.46
CA TRP A 157 -7.26 26.95 -1.41
C TRP A 157 -6.33 27.33 -2.54
N PHE A 158 -5.98 26.39 -3.41
CA PHE A 158 -5.16 26.62 -4.59
C PHE A 158 -5.98 26.54 -5.88
N THR A 159 -5.36 26.93 -6.95
CA THR A 159 -5.81 26.76 -8.32
C THR A 159 -4.59 26.55 -9.22
N PHE A 160 -4.78 26.14 -10.46
CA PHE A 160 -3.71 26.03 -11.43
C PHE A 160 -3.79 27.17 -12.43
N ASP A 161 -2.62 27.66 -12.89
CA ASP A 161 -2.57 28.59 -14.01
C ASP A 161 -3.17 27.92 -15.25
N ARG A 162 -4.13 28.61 -15.86
CA ARG A 162 -4.87 28.10 -17.03
C ARG A 162 -4.02 27.95 -18.30
N ASN A 163 -2.85 28.62 -18.33
CA ASN A 163 -1.97 28.53 -19.50
C ASN A 163 -1.17 27.24 -19.54
N ASP A 164 -0.71 26.73 -18.40
CA ASP A 164 0.15 25.54 -18.33
C ASP A 164 -0.49 24.38 -17.55
N MET A 165 -1.51 24.64 -16.74
CA MET A 165 -2.17 23.68 -15.85
C MET A 165 -1.19 22.95 -14.91
N ARG A 166 -0.07 23.58 -14.59
CA ARG A 166 1.01 23.03 -13.77
C ARG A 166 1.45 23.95 -12.65
N THR A 167 1.46 25.28 -12.92
CA THR A 167 1.84 26.29 -11.92
C THR A 167 0.73 26.44 -10.90
N ILE A 168 1.07 26.18 -9.63
CA ILE A 168 0.12 26.31 -8.51
C ILE A 168 0.04 27.78 -8.10
N LEU A 169 -1.17 28.27 -7.98
CA LEU A 169 -1.50 29.63 -7.54
C LEU A 169 -2.31 29.57 -6.25
N LEU A 170 -1.95 30.41 -5.27
CA LEU A 170 -2.68 30.58 -4.01
C LEU A 170 -3.85 31.54 -4.19
N LYS A 171 -5.05 31.18 -3.74
CA LYS A 171 -6.21 32.06 -3.68
C LYS A 171 -6.03 33.13 -2.59
N THR A 172 -6.28 34.38 -2.94
CA THR A 172 -6.20 35.54 -2.05
C THR A 172 -7.43 36.41 -2.20
N GLU A 173 -7.62 37.40 -1.32
CA GLU A 173 -8.71 38.37 -1.42
C GLU A 173 -8.72 39.11 -2.76
N ASP A 174 -7.54 39.42 -3.28
CA ASP A 174 -7.36 40.16 -4.54
C ASP A 174 -7.31 39.23 -5.80
N GLY A 175 -7.61 37.96 -5.65
CA GLY A 175 -7.58 36.98 -6.75
C GLY A 175 -6.61 35.82 -6.50
N THR A 176 -5.69 35.56 -7.43
CA THR A 176 -4.73 34.47 -7.31
C THR A 176 -3.29 34.99 -7.46
N ARG A 177 -2.34 34.39 -6.74
CA ARG A 177 -0.93 34.74 -6.85
C ARG A 177 -0.04 33.51 -6.90
N PRO A 178 1.14 33.60 -7.54
CA PRO A 178 2.16 32.56 -7.48
C PRO A 178 2.63 32.33 -6.04
N LEU A 179 3.08 31.10 -5.76
CA LEU A 179 3.66 30.75 -4.48
C LEU A 179 4.99 31.48 -4.26
N THR A 180 5.17 32.02 -3.05
CA THR A 180 6.42 32.68 -2.67
C THR A 180 7.56 31.65 -2.66
N PRO A 181 8.67 31.86 -3.40
CA PRO A 181 9.82 30.94 -3.43
C PRO A 181 10.39 30.71 -2.02
N TYR A 182 10.84 29.49 -1.74
CA TYR A 182 11.43 29.07 -0.46
C TYR A 182 10.45 29.10 0.73
N LYS A 183 9.16 29.30 0.45
CA LYS A 183 8.13 29.32 1.48
C LYS A 183 7.22 28.10 1.42
N TYR A 184 7.16 27.42 0.32
CA TYR A 184 6.27 26.28 0.10
C TYR A 184 7.05 25.07 -0.37
N LEU A 185 6.67 23.93 0.18
CA LEU A 185 6.96 22.62 -0.38
C LEU A 185 5.78 22.22 -1.26
N THR A 186 6.05 21.85 -2.51
CA THR A 186 5.04 21.46 -3.48
C THR A 186 5.29 20.04 -3.97
N ALA A 187 4.52 19.09 -3.50
CA ALA A 187 4.68 17.70 -3.90
C ALA A 187 3.74 17.35 -5.07
N HIS A 188 4.30 16.64 -6.05
CA HIS A 188 3.58 16.03 -7.15
C HIS A 188 3.98 14.56 -7.21
N ILE A 189 3.19 13.68 -6.59
CA ILE A 189 3.42 12.25 -6.64
C ILE A 189 2.51 11.64 -7.68
N LYS A 190 3.12 11.15 -8.75
CA LYS A 190 2.37 10.72 -9.95
C LYS A 190 2.01 9.25 -9.86
N ALA A 191 0.73 8.95 -9.69
CA ALA A 191 0.20 7.62 -9.97
C ALA A 191 -0.05 7.40 -11.47
N LYS A 192 -0.09 8.50 -12.27
CA LYS A 192 -0.36 8.50 -13.70
C LYS A 192 0.33 9.68 -14.38
N SER A 193 0.67 9.56 -15.66
CA SER A 193 1.20 10.68 -16.46
C SER A 193 0.12 11.72 -16.75
N GLY A 194 0.50 13.00 -16.77
CA GLY A 194 -0.38 14.12 -17.12
C GLY A 194 -0.13 15.39 -16.31
N ILE A 195 -1.14 16.26 -16.28
CA ILE A 195 -1.17 17.45 -15.42
C ILE A 195 -1.45 17.03 -13.97
N PRO A 196 -0.95 17.77 -12.95
CA PRO A 196 -1.05 17.38 -11.55
C PRO A 196 -2.45 16.97 -11.10
N VAL A 197 -3.46 17.77 -11.37
CA VAL A 197 -4.85 17.50 -10.99
C VAL A 197 -5.42 16.18 -11.56
N ARG A 198 -4.81 15.63 -12.61
CA ARG A 198 -5.20 14.35 -13.22
C ARG A 198 -4.36 13.16 -12.78
N CYS A 199 -3.31 13.40 -12.01
CA CYS A 199 -2.36 12.36 -11.62
C CYS A 199 -2.73 11.63 -10.33
N GLY A 200 -3.64 12.20 -9.53
CA GLY A 200 -4.08 11.62 -8.25
C GLY A 200 -5.04 10.45 -8.42
N LEU A 201 -5.01 9.53 -7.46
CA LEU A 201 -5.84 8.33 -7.42
C LEU A 201 -7.32 8.63 -7.15
N ALA A 202 -7.63 9.70 -6.41
CA ALA A 202 -9.01 10.12 -6.11
C ALA A 202 -9.86 10.26 -7.37
N ARG A 203 -9.26 10.73 -8.47
CA ARG A 203 -9.96 10.88 -9.76
C ARG A 203 -10.43 9.55 -10.35
N LEU A 204 -9.63 8.52 -10.21
CA LEU A 204 -9.98 7.16 -10.65
C LEU A 204 -11.04 6.55 -9.73
N VAL A 205 -10.85 6.70 -8.41
CA VAL A 205 -11.73 6.12 -7.40
C VAL A 205 -13.10 6.80 -7.35
N ALA A 206 -13.21 8.09 -7.75
CA ALA A 206 -14.46 8.86 -7.68
C ALA A 206 -15.64 8.21 -8.41
N TRP A 207 -15.40 7.51 -9.54
CA TRP A 207 -16.44 6.78 -10.27
C TRP A 207 -16.90 5.54 -9.50
N PHE A 208 -15.97 4.79 -8.93
CA PHE A 208 -16.30 3.62 -8.11
C PHE A 208 -17.00 4.01 -6.81
N TYR A 209 -16.56 5.09 -6.16
CA TYR A 209 -17.24 5.69 -5.02
C TYR A 209 -18.70 6.05 -5.32
N LEU A 210 -18.95 6.73 -6.44
CA LEU A 210 -20.30 7.07 -6.89
C LEU A 210 -21.16 5.82 -7.06
N PHE A 211 -20.69 4.81 -7.79
CA PHE A 211 -21.47 3.61 -8.07
C PHE A 211 -21.67 2.75 -6.82
N LYS A 212 -20.69 2.68 -5.93
CA LYS A 212 -20.83 1.98 -4.64
C LYS A 212 -21.89 2.64 -3.77
N ASN A 213 -21.93 3.98 -3.72
CA ASN A 213 -22.96 4.71 -2.99
C ASN A 213 -24.36 4.44 -3.54
N PHE A 214 -24.53 4.35 -4.85
CA PHE A 214 -25.82 3.95 -5.44
C PHE A 214 -26.18 2.52 -5.08
N ASN A 215 -25.23 1.59 -5.13
CA ASN A 215 -25.42 0.22 -4.75
C ASN A 215 -25.84 0.09 -3.29
N MET A 216 -25.14 0.74 -2.38
CA MET A 216 -25.43 0.74 -0.94
C MET A 216 -26.80 1.34 -0.65
N LYS A 217 -27.13 2.47 -1.26
CA LYS A 217 -28.47 3.08 -1.12
C LYS A 217 -29.57 2.14 -1.59
N SER A 218 -29.39 1.50 -2.75
CA SER A 218 -30.35 0.55 -3.30
C SER A 218 -30.48 -0.70 -2.42
N TRP A 219 -29.37 -1.18 -1.86
CA TRP A 219 -29.35 -2.31 -0.94
C TRP A 219 -30.11 -2.00 0.36
N VAL A 220 -29.86 -0.86 0.97
CA VAL A 220 -30.60 -0.41 2.17
C VAL A 220 -32.09 -0.30 1.86
N THR A 221 -32.48 0.35 0.76
CA THR A 221 -33.88 0.46 0.34
C THR A 221 -34.50 -0.94 0.08
N PHE A 222 -33.73 -1.84 -0.53
CA PHE A 222 -34.18 -3.22 -0.73
C PHE A 222 -34.43 -3.93 0.62
N LEU A 223 -33.54 -3.77 1.59
CA LEU A 223 -33.70 -4.35 2.93
C LEU A 223 -34.89 -3.72 3.67
N GLU A 224 -35.12 -2.42 3.53
CA GLU A 224 -36.29 -1.75 4.12
C GLU A 224 -37.59 -2.30 3.53
N VAL A 225 -37.67 -2.45 2.22
CA VAL A 225 -38.89 -2.90 1.52
C VAL A 225 -39.12 -4.41 1.69
N TYR A 226 -38.06 -5.20 1.59
CA TYR A 226 -38.20 -6.66 1.52
C TYR A 226 -37.68 -7.40 2.76
N GLY A 227 -36.96 -6.72 3.66
CA GLY A 227 -36.43 -7.30 4.90
C GLY A 227 -37.52 -7.59 5.93
N GLN A 228 -38.65 -6.91 5.82
CA GLN A 228 -39.81 -7.17 6.68
C GLN A 228 -40.88 -7.97 5.88
N PRO A 229 -41.41 -9.07 6.44
CA PRO A 229 -42.43 -9.85 5.76
C PRO A 229 -43.72 -9.01 5.69
N ILE A 230 -44.20 -8.80 4.45
CA ILE A 230 -45.50 -8.17 4.22
C ILE A 230 -46.59 -9.12 4.71
N ARG A 231 -47.42 -8.61 5.57
CA ARG A 231 -48.53 -9.42 6.17
C ARG A 231 -49.80 -9.19 5.40
N ILE A 232 -50.42 -10.29 4.99
CA ILE A 232 -51.66 -10.25 4.22
C ILE A 232 -52.77 -10.87 5.06
N GLY A 233 -53.77 -10.08 5.40
CA GLY A 233 -55.01 -10.58 5.95
C GLY A 233 -56.01 -10.87 4.84
N LYS A 234 -56.50 -12.11 4.73
CA LYS A 234 -57.55 -12.48 3.78
C LYS A 234 -58.91 -12.45 4.45
N TYR A 235 -59.91 -11.88 3.75
CA TYR A 235 -61.29 -11.86 4.22
C TYR A 235 -62.24 -12.41 3.16
N GLY A 236 -63.27 -13.18 3.61
CA GLY A 236 -64.28 -13.74 2.73
C GLY A 236 -65.33 -12.74 2.26
N SER A 237 -66.07 -13.09 1.22
CA SER A 237 -67.08 -12.23 0.62
C SER A 237 -68.25 -11.83 1.56
N SER A 238 -68.46 -12.56 2.66
CA SER A 238 -69.47 -12.29 3.69
C SER A 238 -68.99 -11.40 4.84
N SER A 239 -67.74 -10.95 4.83
CA SER A 239 -67.17 -10.16 5.89
C SER A 239 -67.72 -8.72 5.91
N THR A 240 -68.13 -8.26 7.09
CA THR A 240 -68.62 -6.88 7.29
C THR A 240 -67.46 -5.89 7.31
N ASP A 241 -67.73 -4.60 7.10
CA ASP A 241 -66.73 -3.55 7.19
C ASP A 241 -66.08 -3.44 8.58
N LYS A 242 -66.79 -3.88 9.62
CA LYS A 242 -66.28 -3.94 10.98
C LYS A 242 -65.24 -5.10 11.09
N ASP A 243 -65.50 -6.22 10.47
CA ASP A 243 -64.55 -7.38 10.44
C ASP A 243 -63.30 -7.04 9.67
N LYS A 244 -63.43 -6.35 8.52
CA LYS A 244 -62.27 -5.86 7.74
C LYS A 244 -61.41 -4.87 8.54
N LYS A 245 -62.01 -3.92 9.26
CA LYS A 245 -61.31 -2.98 10.13
C LYS A 245 -60.61 -3.70 11.30
N THR A 246 -61.23 -4.71 11.87
CA THR A 246 -60.65 -5.51 12.95
C THR A 246 -59.47 -6.32 12.45
N LEU A 247 -59.60 -6.98 11.28
CA LEU A 247 -58.54 -7.74 10.64
C LEU A 247 -57.32 -6.83 10.29
N LEU A 248 -57.60 -5.66 9.69
CA LEU A 248 -56.54 -4.70 9.36
C LEU A 248 -55.77 -4.26 10.63
N ARG A 249 -56.47 -3.98 11.70
CA ARG A 249 -55.85 -3.63 13.00
C ARG A 249 -55.03 -4.81 13.56
N ALA A 250 -55.55 -6.03 13.46
CA ALA A 250 -54.83 -7.21 13.92
C ALA A 250 -53.55 -7.43 13.14
N VAL A 251 -53.59 -7.33 11.81
CA VAL A 251 -52.43 -7.48 10.96
C VAL A 251 -51.41 -6.37 11.15
N TYR A 252 -51.89 -5.11 11.35
CA TYR A 252 -51.04 -3.95 11.63
C TYR A 252 -50.35 -4.06 13.00
N ASN A 253 -51.07 -4.54 14.05
CA ASN A 253 -50.49 -4.62 15.42
C ASN A 253 -49.48 -5.76 15.59
N ILE A 254 -49.34 -6.69 14.63
CA ILE A 254 -48.37 -7.78 14.69
C ILE A 254 -46.96 -7.28 14.30
N GLY A 255 -46.84 -6.09 13.71
CA GLY A 255 -45.53 -5.49 13.35
C GLY A 255 -45.67 -4.14 12.66
N SER A 256 -44.55 -3.43 12.48
CA SER A 256 -44.57 -1.98 12.39
C SER A 256 -45.03 -1.36 11.07
N ASP A 257 -44.90 -1.97 9.86
CA ASP A 257 -44.96 -1.08 8.69
C ASP A 257 -45.72 -1.51 7.44
N ALA A 258 -45.99 -2.76 7.20
CA ALA A 258 -46.71 -3.16 5.96
C ALA A 258 -47.82 -4.20 6.23
N ALA A 259 -49.04 -3.75 6.29
CA ALA A 259 -50.21 -4.59 6.43
C ALA A 259 -51.23 -4.28 5.33
N VAL A 260 -51.67 -5.31 4.65
CA VAL A 260 -52.70 -5.22 3.60
C VAL A 260 -53.80 -6.22 3.90
N ILE A 261 -55.05 -5.86 3.65
CA ILE A 261 -56.17 -6.81 3.64
C ILE A 261 -56.73 -6.91 2.22
N ILE A 262 -56.96 -8.12 1.78
CA ILE A 262 -57.49 -8.42 0.44
C ILE A 262 -58.66 -9.36 0.52
N PRO A 263 -59.62 -9.31 -0.41
CA PRO A 263 -60.66 -10.33 -0.58
C PRO A 263 -60.02 -11.71 -0.84
N ASP A 264 -60.63 -12.77 -0.37
CA ASP A 264 -60.15 -14.13 -0.57
C ASP A 264 -60.11 -14.53 -2.07
N SER A 265 -60.88 -13.84 -2.91
CA SER A 265 -60.89 -13.99 -4.36
C SER A 265 -59.71 -13.27 -5.08
N MET A 266 -58.93 -12.48 -4.37
CA MET A 266 -57.74 -11.78 -4.90
C MET A 266 -56.47 -12.39 -4.34
N ASN A 267 -55.41 -12.43 -5.17
CA ASN A 267 -54.08 -12.85 -4.77
C ASN A 267 -53.08 -11.74 -5.05
N ILE A 268 -52.10 -11.59 -4.17
CA ILE A 268 -50.96 -10.74 -4.37
C ILE A 268 -49.74 -11.65 -4.29
N ASP A 269 -49.03 -11.77 -5.40
CA ASP A 269 -47.83 -12.57 -5.46
C ASP A 269 -46.62 -11.70 -5.09
N PHE A 270 -45.82 -12.20 -4.18
CA PHE A 270 -44.57 -11.57 -3.77
C PHE A 270 -43.37 -12.32 -4.34
N ILE A 271 -42.29 -11.59 -4.56
CA ILE A 271 -41.01 -12.18 -4.94
C ILE A 271 -40.63 -13.25 -3.91
N SER A 272 -40.35 -14.47 -4.37
CA SER A 272 -39.99 -15.61 -3.52
C SER A 272 -38.68 -15.37 -2.72
N GLU A 273 -38.51 -16.06 -1.59
CA GLU A 273 -37.30 -15.97 -0.77
C GLU A 273 -36.02 -16.30 -1.55
N THR A 274 -36.10 -17.24 -2.50
CA THR A 274 -34.98 -17.61 -3.37
C THR A 274 -34.54 -16.47 -4.28
N GLN A 275 -35.47 -15.64 -4.77
CA GLN A 275 -35.15 -14.45 -5.56
C GLN A 275 -34.62 -13.31 -4.69
N ARG A 276 -35.02 -13.25 -3.41
CA ARG A 276 -34.51 -12.28 -2.44
C ARG A 276 -33.05 -12.53 -2.10
N SER A 277 -32.67 -13.78 -1.84
CA SER A 277 -31.27 -14.12 -1.50
C SER A 277 -30.31 -13.82 -2.65
N SER A 278 -30.68 -14.16 -3.89
CA SER A 278 -29.87 -13.86 -5.08
C SER A 278 -29.69 -12.35 -5.32
N SER A 279 -30.70 -11.55 -5.01
CA SER A 279 -30.61 -10.09 -5.13
C SER A 279 -29.67 -9.48 -4.08
N THR A 280 -29.77 -9.93 -2.84
CA THR A 280 -28.88 -9.48 -1.74
C THR A 280 -27.42 -9.82 -2.04
N GLU A 281 -27.14 -11.05 -2.50
CA GLU A 281 -25.81 -11.46 -2.96
C GLU A 281 -25.26 -10.57 -4.08
N SER A 282 -26.12 -10.10 -4.99
CA SER A 282 -25.69 -9.25 -6.10
C SER A 282 -25.18 -7.89 -5.62
N TYR A 283 -25.85 -7.29 -4.62
CA TYR A 283 -25.41 -6.03 -4.01
C TYR A 283 -24.07 -6.20 -3.29
N GLU A 284 -23.93 -7.29 -2.51
CA GLU A 284 -22.70 -7.61 -1.81
C GLU A 284 -21.53 -7.88 -2.77
N LYS A 285 -21.75 -8.74 -3.78
CA LYS A 285 -20.75 -9.05 -4.81
C LYS A 285 -20.26 -7.80 -5.55
N PHE A 286 -21.18 -6.86 -5.85
CA PHE A 286 -20.80 -5.60 -6.48
C PHE A 286 -19.98 -4.72 -5.53
N SER A 287 -20.35 -4.60 -4.26
CA SER A 287 -19.57 -3.83 -3.27
C SER A 287 -18.15 -4.42 -3.11
N ASN A 288 -18.05 -5.74 -2.97
CA ASN A 288 -16.77 -6.44 -2.87
C ASN A 288 -15.91 -6.26 -4.15
N TYR A 289 -16.53 -6.31 -5.33
CA TYR A 289 -15.83 -6.03 -6.59
C TYR A 289 -15.25 -4.62 -6.62
N VAL A 290 -16.00 -3.62 -6.13
CA VAL A 290 -15.54 -2.24 -6.05
C VAL A 290 -14.36 -2.12 -5.08
N ASP A 291 -14.45 -2.73 -3.90
CA ASP A 291 -13.40 -2.69 -2.88
C ASP A 291 -12.10 -3.33 -3.37
N LEU A 292 -12.19 -4.49 -4.01
CA LEU A 292 -11.04 -5.12 -4.66
C LEU A 292 -10.44 -4.26 -5.79
N SER A 293 -11.30 -3.57 -6.55
CA SER A 293 -10.86 -2.69 -7.64
C SER A 293 -10.13 -1.45 -7.10
N ILE A 294 -10.63 -0.87 -6.00
CA ILE A 294 -9.97 0.25 -5.29
C ILE A 294 -8.61 -0.21 -4.75
N SER A 295 -8.53 -1.38 -4.12
CA SER A 295 -7.27 -1.94 -3.61
C SER A 295 -6.24 -2.14 -4.71
N LYS A 296 -6.64 -2.70 -5.87
CA LYS A 296 -5.77 -2.84 -7.05
C LYS A 296 -5.29 -1.49 -7.58
N ALA A 297 -6.16 -0.48 -7.60
CA ALA A 297 -5.80 0.84 -8.09
C ALA A 297 -4.79 1.56 -7.20
N VAL A 298 -4.87 1.38 -5.87
CA VAL A 298 -4.04 2.10 -4.89
C VAL A 298 -2.76 1.35 -4.54
N LEU A 299 -2.85 0.03 -4.28
CA LEU A 299 -1.75 -0.82 -3.80
C LEU A 299 -1.20 -1.77 -4.86
N GLY A 300 -1.80 -1.83 -6.06
CA GLY A 300 -1.44 -2.81 -7.09
C GLY A 300 -1.88 -4.25 -6.79
N GLN A 301 -2.50 -4.49 -5.65
CA GLN A 301 -2.84 -5.83 -5.13
C GLN A 301 -4.11 -5.81 -4.26
N THR A 302 -4.60 -7.00 -3.87
CA THR A 302 -5.87 -7.15 -3.11
C THR A 302 -5.71 -7.83 -1.75
N THR A 303 -4.59 -8.49 -1.48
CA THR A 303 -4.45 -9.42 -0.33
C THR A 303 -4.03 -8.77 0.99
N THR A 304 -3.75 -7.47 1.04
CA THR A 304 -3.38 -6.77 2.29
C THR A 304 -4.54 -6.55 3.24
N THR A 305 -5.77 -6.54 2.75
CA THR A 305 -6.97 -6.26 3.55
C THR A 305 -7.82 -7.50 3.80
N ASP A 306 -7.73 -8.50 2.91
CA ASP A 306 -8.49 -9.74 3.02
C ASP A 306 -7.54 -10.93 2.97
N ALA A 307 -7.58 -11.77 4.01
CA ALA A 307 -6.84 -13.03 4.05
C ALA A 307 -7.45 -14.03 3.06
N VAL A 308 -7.15 -13.88 1.78
CA VAL A 308 -7.42 -14.94 0.80
C VAL A 308 -6.40 -16.05 1.07
N SER A 309 -6.87 -17.28 1.19
CA SER A 309 -6.02 -18.46 1.41
C SER A 309 -5.12 -18.68 0.18
N GLY A 310 -4.04 -17.92 0.11
CA GLY A 310 -2.97 -18.04 -0.86
C GLY A 310 -1.69 -18.42 -0.12
N GLY A 311 -0.96 -19.42 -0.59
CA GLY A 311 0.29 -19.87 0.03
C GLY A 311 1.34 -18.74 0.14
N HIS A 312 2.38 -18.97 0.94
CA HIS A 312 3.50 -18.06 1.20
C HIS A 312 4.08 -17.38 -0.07
N ALA A 313 4.10 -18.07 -1.20
CA ALA A 313 4.59 -17.55 -2.48
C ALA A 313 3.75 -16.36 -3.00
N VAL A 314 2.42 -16.46 -2.95
CA VAL A 314 1.50 -15.40 -3.40
C VAL A 314 1.61 -14.17 -2.50
N SER A 315 1.73 -14.37 -1.19
CA SER A 315 1.92 -13.26 -0.24
C SER A 315 3.26 -12.53 -0.45
N LYS A 316 4.31 -13.25 -0.88
CA LYS A 316 5.61 -12.66 -1.19
C LYS A 316 5.55 -11.78 -2.44
N GLU A 317 4.97 -12.27 -3.54
CA GLU A 317 4.80 -11.50 -4.77
C GLU A 317 3.96 -10.22 -4.56
N HIS A 318 2.90 -10.32 -3.75
CA HIS A 318 2.08 -9.15 -3.41
C HIS A 318 2.84 -8.11 -2.57
N ASN A 319 3.74 -8.55 -1.70
CA ASN A 319 4.62 -7.66 -0.95
C ASN A 319 5.62 -6.95 -1.88
N GLU A 320 6.17 -7.64 -2.86
CA GLU A 320 7.10 -7.07 -3.84
C GLU A 320 6.44 -5.93 -4.63
N VAL A 321 5.23 -6.12 -5.15
CA VAL A 321 4.48 -5.07 -5.86
C VAL A 321 4.25 -3.84 -4.97
N ARG A 322 3.90 -4.04 -3.69
CA ARG A 322 3.73 -2.94 -2.73
C ARG A 322 5.03 -2.20 -2.48
N HIS A 323 6.15 -2.92 -2.38
CA HIS A 323 7.49 -2.37 -2.24
C HIS A 323 7.88 -1.52 -3.46
N ASP A 324 7.66 -2.00 -4.67
CA ASP A 324 7.95 -1.25 -5.89
C ASP A 324 7.20 0.08 -5.96
N ILE A 325 5.92 0.08 -5.58
CA ILE A 325 5.11 1.29 -5.51
C ILE A 325 5.66 2.25 -4.45
N MET A 326 5.98 1.76 -3.26
CA MET A 326 6.56 2.54 -2.17
C MET A 326 7.88 3.17 -2.59
N TRP A 327 8.79 2.42 -3.23
CA TRP A 327 10.07 2.95 -3.71
C TRP A 327 9.90 4.01 -4.80
N SER A 328 8.92 3.82 -5.69
CA SER A 328 8.58 4.84 -6.68
C SER A 328 8.11 6.15 -6.02
N ASP A 329 7.29 6.05 -4.98
CA ASP A 329 6.81 7.20 -4.22
C ASP A 329 7.96 7.88 -3.44
N ILE A 330 8.82 7.09 -2.81
CA ILE A 330 10.03 7.56 -2.10
C ILE A 330 10.94 8.38 -3.01
N LYS A 331 11.26 7.87 -4.20
CA LYS A 331 12.11 8.59 -5.18
C LYS A 331 11.54 9.96 -5.57
N GLN A 332 10.21 10.04 -5.72
CA GLN A 332 9.54 11.30 -6.00
C GLN A 332 9.58 12.23 -4.78
N LEU A 333 9.34 11.72 -3.57
CA LEU A 333 9.40 12.49 -2.33
C LEU A 333 10.82 13.03 -2.06
N GLN A 334 11.86 12.21 -2.23
CA GLN A 334 13.27 12.64 -2.10
C GLN A 334 13.59 13.83 -3.01
N SER A 335 13.12 13.77 -4.26
CA SER A 335 13.30 14.89 -5.20
C SER A 335 12.60 16.16 -4.75
N VAL A 336 11.41 16.05 -4.16
CA VAL A 336 10.65 17.18 -3.61
C VAL A 336 11.37 17.76 -2.39
N LEU A 337 11.76 16.94 -1.43
CA LEU A 337 12.48 17.38 -0.22
C LEU A 337 13.80 18.04 -0.57
N LYS A 338 14.58 17.48 -1.51
CA LYS A 338 15.82 18.08 -1.98
C LYS A 338 15.58 19.47 -2.59
N ARG A 339 14.54 19.60 -3.44
CA ARG A 339 14.23 20.85 -4.15
C ARG A 339 13.70 21.93 -3.21
N ASP A 340 12.74 21.58 -2.33
CA ASP A 340 11.94 22.58 -1.60
C ASP A 340 12.35 22.73 -0.13
N ILE A 341 13.16 21.83 0.42
CA ILE A 341 13.66 21.91 1.81
C ILE A 341 15.18 22.05 1.83
N VAL A 342 15.94 21.07 1.31
CA VAL A 342 17.40 21.05 1.45
C VAL A 342 18.03 22.28 0.76
N ARG A 343 17.64 22.56 -0.48
CA ARG A 343 18.19 23.74 -1.20
C ARG A 343 17.88 25.04 -0.48
N PRO A 344 16.61 25.37 -0.12
CA PRO A 344 16.34 26.59 0.63
C PRO A 344 17.08 26.70 1.95
N MET A 345 17.19 25.60 2.72
CA MET A 345 17.95 25.58 3.98
C MET A 345 19.42 25.97 3.76
N ILE A 346 20.06 25.33 2.79
CA ILE A 346 21.49 25.60 2.50
C ILE A 346 21.64 26.98 1.90
N ASP A 347 20.81 27.37 0.94
CA ASP A 347 20.91 28.69 0.27
C ASP A 347 20.75 29.88 1.24
N LEU A 348 19.79 29.74 2.20
CA LEU A 348 19.52 30.80 3.18
C LEU A 348 20.62 30.95 4.22
N ASN A 349 21.31 29.85 4.60
CA ASN A 349 22.34 29.88 5.65
C ASN A 349 23.76 29.99 5.09
N PHE A 350 24.07 29.30 4.01
CA PHE A 350 25.45 29.19 3.48
C PHE A 350 25.59 29.84 2.09
N GLY A 351 24.50 30.30 1.50
CA GLY A 351 24.45 30.77 0.12
C GLY A 351 24.39 29.66 -0.90
N LYS A 352 24.15 30.04 -2.17
CA LYS A 352 23.96 29.09 -3.25
C LYS A 352 25.21 28.21 -3.46
N GLN A 353 24.98 26.91 -3.56
CA GLN A 353 25.99 25.88 -3.77
C GLN A 353 25.85 25.23 -5.14
N ASP A 354 26.94 24.62 -5.64
CA ASP A 354 26.90 23.81 -6.88
C ASP A 354 26.33 22.41 -6.62
N LYS A 355 26.58 21.87 -5.42
CA LYS A 355 26.10 20.55 -4.99
C LYS A 355 25.39 20.67 -3.63
N TYR A 356 24.38 19.84 -3.41
CA TYR A 356 23.59 19.82 -2.18
C TYR A 356 23.55 18.42 -1.60
N PRO A 357 23.45 18.27 -0.27
CA PRO A 357 23.18 16.97 0.37
C PRO A 357 21.95 16.29 -0.21
N GLU A 358 21.92 14.98 -0.14
CA GLU A 358 20.79 14.17 -0.57
C GLU A 358 20.09 13.54 0.64
N ILE A 359 18.77 13.60 0.66
CA ILE A 359 17.95 12.88 1.62
C ILE A 359 17.72 11.48 1.05
N ILE A 360 18.05 10.46 1.82
CA ILE A 360 17.81 9.06 1.52
C ILE A 360 16.71 8.57 2.45
N ILE A 361 15.65 8.04 1.90
CA ILE A 361 14.51 7.50 2.64
C ILE A 361 14.49 6.00 2.43
N GLY A 362 14.60 5.25 3.53
CA GLY A 362 14.69 3.79 3.51
C GLY A 362 16.02 3.30 2.92
N ASN A 363 16.15 2.00 2.87
CA ASN A 363 17.29 1.35 2.23
C ASN A 363 16.76 0.53 1.04
N GLU A 364 17.12 0.87 -0.20
CA GLU A 364 16.69 0.17 -1.42
C GLU A 364 17.08 -1.32 -1.40
N GLU A 365 18.13 -1.62 -0.66
CA GLU A 365 18.65 -2.96 -0.44
C GLU A 365 18.41 -3.40 1.02
N SER A 366 17.23 -3.87 1.37
CA SER A 366 17.21 -5.02 2.22
C SER A 366 17.60 -6.24 1.34
N GLU A 367 18.79 -6.23 0.76
CA GLU A 367 19.44 -7.50 0.42
C GLU A 367 19.30 -8.36 1.67
N ASP A 368 18.69 -9.52 1.50
CA ASP A 368 18.56 -10.48 2.58
C ASP A 368 19.94 -10.57 3.25
N VAL A 369 20.06 -9.99 4.45
CA VAL A 369 21.35 -9.90 5.17
C VAL A 369 22.00 -11.27 5.21
N SER A 370 21.19 -12.32 5.23
CA SER A 370 21.60 -13.72 5.17
C SER A 370 22.26 -14.09 3.84
N VAL A 371 21.77 -13.57 2.71
CA VAL A 371 22.38 -13.79 1.39
C VAL A 371 23.71 -13.06 1.28
N THR A 372 23.76 -11.79 1.75
CA THR A 372 25.01 -11.00 1.75
C THR A 372 26.06 -11.64 2.66
N VAL A 373 25.69 -12.05 3.87
CA VAL A 373 26.59 -12.76 4.80
C VAL A 373 27.07 -14.07 4.20
N SER A 374 26.17 -14.88 3.62
CA SER A 374 26.52 -16.15 2.98
C SER A 374 27.42 -15.96 1.75
N ALA A 375 27.22 -14.87 0.99
CA ALA A 375 28.09 -14.53 -0.14
C ALA A 375 29.47 -14.10 0.35
N LEU A 376 29.56 -13.28 1.39
CA LEU A 376 30.82 -12.85 1.99
C LEU A 376 31.58 -14.02 2.61
N GLU A 377 30.92 -14.92 3.31
CA GLU A 377 31.50 -16.13 3.89
C GLU A 377 32.18 -17.01 2.83
N LYS A 378 31.59 -17.08 1.64
CA LYS A 378 32.12 -17.86 0.51
C LYS A 378 33.16 -17.12 -0.31
N LEU A 379 33.00 -15.82 -0.55
CA LEU A 379 33.84 -15.09 -1.50
C LEU A 379 35.10 -14.43 -0.86
N VAL A 380 35.03 -14.01 0.42
CA VAL A 380 36.19 -13.45 1.12
C VAL A 380 37.34 -14.45 1.24
N PRO A 381 37.10 -15.74 1.59
CA PRO A 381 38.18 -16.77 1.58
C PRO A 381 38.78 -17.02 0.19
N LEU A 382 38.03 -16.76 -0.88
CA LEU A 382 38.51 -16.90 -2.27
C LEU A 382 39.29 -15.68 -2.75
N GLY A 383 39.51 -14.67 -1.88
CA GLY A 383 40.33 -13.49 -2.17
C GLY A 383 39.61 -12.25 -2.57
N LEU A 384 38.28 -12.20 -2.44
CA LEU A 384 37.50 -10.98 -2.63
C LEU A 384 37.89 -9.96 -1.54
N LYS A 385 38.36 -8.78 -1.96
CA LYS A 385 38.66 -7.67 -1.05
C LYS A 385 37.40 -6.75 -0.96
N VAL A 386 36.81 -6.69 0.21
CA VAL A 386 35.63 -5.85 0.49
C VAL A 386 35.96 -4.86 1.60
N SER A 387 35.43 -3.64 1.50
CA SER A 387 35.60 -2.62 2.55
C SER A 387 34.78 -3.00 3.79
N ALA A 388 35.44 -3.08 4.95
CA ALA A 388 34.75 -3.35 6.22
C ALA A 388 33.77 -2.22 6.60
N SER A 389 34.01 -0.98 6.20
CA SER A 389 33.11 0.14 6.40
C SER A 389 31.82 0.01 5.58
N GLU A 390 31.94 -0.45 4.33
CA GLU A 390 30.80 -0.66 3.45
C GLU A 390 29.92 -1.82 3.94
N ILE A 391 30.53 -2.92 4.40
CA ILE A 391 29.79 -4.04 4.98
C ILE A 391 29.08 -3.63 6.27
N ARG A 392 29.77 -2.88 7.16
CA ARG A 392 29.14 -2.40 8.39
C ARG A 392 27.93 -1.50 8.08
N SER A 393 28.05 -0.59 7.11
CA SER A 393 26.95 0.25 6.67
C SER A 393 25.77 -0.57 6.14
N LYS A 394 26.06 -1.60 5.31
CA LYS A 394 25.01 -2.52 4.81
C LYS A 394 24.33 -3.37 5.90
N LEU A 395 25.07 -3.70 6.96
CA LEU A 395 24.55 -4.46 8.11
C LEU A 395 23.96 -3.58 9.21
N GLY A 396 23.94 -2.25 9.04
CA GLY A 396 23.47 -1.31 10.08
C GLY A 396 24.36 -1.24 11.32
N LEU A 397 25.63 -1.66 11.24
CA LEU A 397 26.58 -1.66 12.35
C LEU A 397 27.43 -0.40 12.37
N GLN A 398 27.47 0.27 13.51
CA GLN A 398 28.35 1.43 13.68
C GLN A 398 29.84 1.03 13.75
N ALA A 399 30.73 1.94 13.35
CA ALA A 399 32.15 1.72 13.53
C ALA A 399 32.49 1.69 15.02
N PRO A 400 33.28 0.70 15.52
CA PRO A 400 33.66 0.65 16.92
C PRO A 400 34.52 1.89 17.28
N LYS A 401 34.28 2.44 18.46
CA LYS A 401 35.10 3.51 19.07
C LYS A 401 36.31 2.89 19.78
N ASP A 402 37.33 3.68 20.05
CA ASP A 402 38.59 3.19 20.62
C ASP A 402 38.48 2.44 21.97
N ASP A 403 37.35 2.64 22.70
CA ASP A 403 37.06 1.97 23.98
C ASP A 403 36.00 0.84 23.88
N ASP A 404 35.55 0.48 22.69
CA ASP A 404 34.53 -0.56 22.50
C ASP A 404 35.14 -1.96 22.62
N ASP A 405 34.42 -2.89 23.27
CA ASP A 405 34.75 -4.30 23.32
C ASP A 405 34.47 -4.95 21.95
N VAL A 406 35.50 -5.07 21.11
CA VAL A 406 35.37 -5.49 19.73
C VAL A 406 35.37 -7.02 19.63
N LEU A 407 34.30 -7.60 19.08
CA LEU A 407 34.26 -9.01 18.72
C LEU A 407 35.30 -9.31 17.62
N THR A 408 36.42 -9.94 17.99
CA THR A 408 37.44 -10.38 17.07
C THR A 408 37.38 -11.88 16.87
N TYR A 409 37.33 -12.33 15.62
CA TYR A 409 37.57 -13.72 15.29
C TYR A 409 39.08 -13.98 15.46
N ALA A 410 39.46 -14.67 16.51
CA ALA A 410 40.80 -15.23 16.61
C ALA A 410 40.85 -16.52 15.76
N PRO A 411 41.56 -16.51 14.62
CA PRO A 411 41.78 -17.74 13.91
C PRO A 411 42.52 -18.68 14.86
N GLN A 412 41.94 -19.80 15.20
CA GLN A 412 42.72 -20.83 15.97
C GLN A 412 43.96 -21.14 15.17
N PRO A 413 45.15 -20.99 15.76
CA PRO A 413 46.36 -21.40 15.08
C PRO A 413 46.22 -22.88 14.74
N LEU A 414 46.30 -23.20 13.44
CA LEU A 414 46.49 -24.57 13.00
C LEU A 414 47.72 -25.10 13.69
N SER A 415 47.49 -25.90 14.74
CA SER A 415 48.59 -26.60 15.41
C SER A 415 49.34 -27.44 14.38
N PRO A 416 50.63 -27.24 14.16
CA PRO A 416 51.43 -28.07 13.25
C PRO A 416 51.84 -29.36 13.95
N ALA A 417 50.88 -30.23 14.20
CA ALA A 417 51.14 -31.61 14.58
C ALA A 417 49.87 -32.45 14.43
N LEU A 418 49.41 -32.62 13.23
CA LEU A 418 48.64 -33.82 12.91
C LEU A 418 49.65 -34.94 12.79
N ASN A 419 49.91 -35.62 13.90
CA ASN A 419 50.56 -36.92 13.93
C ASN A 419 49.76 -37.85 12.99
N GLU A 420 50.42 -38.59 12.13
CA GLU A 420 49.80 -39.61 11.24
C GLU A 420 48.86 -40.56 12.00
N ARG A 421 49.02 -40.67 13.32
CA ARG A 421 48.17 -41.44 14.20
C ARG A 421 46.80 -40.83 14.45
N ALA A 422 46.68 -39.50 14.55
CA ALA A 422 45.42 -38.78 14.68
C ALA A 422 44.63 -38.74 13.36
N LEU A 423 45.32 -38.73 12.21
CA LEU A 423 44.68 -38.83 10.92
C LEU A 423 44.05 -40.21 10.69
N ASN A 424 44.72 -41.28 11.14
CA ASN A 424 44.18 -42.63 11.04
C ASN A 424 43.07 -42.93 12.06
N GLU A 425 43.06 -42.30 13.24
CA GLU A 425 41.96 -42.38 14.19
C GLU A 425 40.75 -41.56 13.69
N ALA A 426 40.93 -40.35 13.15
CA ALA A 426 39.87 -39.54 12.57
C ALA A 426 39.25 -40.15 11.29
N LEU A 427 40.02 -40.89 10.51
CA LEU A 427 39.52 -41.63 9.35
C LEU A 427 38.75 -42.90 9.76
N ASN A 428 39.05 -43.49 10.92
CA ASN A 428 38.31 -44.64 11.42
C ASN A 428 37.07 -44.30 12.25
N ASP A 429 37.06 -43.15 12.96
CA ASP A 429 35.86 -42.66 13.67
C ASP A 429 34.82 -41.98 12.74
N GLY A 430 35.22 -41.56 11.54
CA GLY A 430 34.33 -40.92 10.55
C GLY A 430 33.44 -41.91 9.79
N LEU A 431 33.40 -43.17 10.14
CA LEU A 431 32.60 -44.19 9.46
C LEU A 431 31.49 -44.80 10.34
N ASN A 432 31.19 -44.26 11.49
CA ASN A 432 29.91 -44.55 12.11
C ASN A 432 28.82 -43.68 11.44
N PRO A 433 27.94 -44.28 10.64
CA PRO A 433 26.81 -43.55 10.11
C PRO A 433 25.99 -43.07 11.30
N VAL A 434 25.82 -41.75 11.44
CA VAL A 434 24.80 -41.17 12.31
C VAL A 434 23.50 -41.83 11.88
N GLU A 435 22.86 -42.60 12.73
CA GLU A 435 21.58 -43.19 12.41
C GLU A 435 20.64 -42.03 12.07
N PRO A 436 20.06 -42.05 10.86
CA PRO A 436 19.15 -40.97 10.44
C PRO A 436 18.01 -40.90 11.44
N ASP A 437 17.62 -39.71 11.85
CA ASP A 437 16.47 -39.50 12.72
C ASP A 437 15.18 -40.01 12.05
N ASP A 438 14.15 -40.24 12.83
CA ASP A 438 12.86 -40.75 12.34
C ASP A 438 12.22 -39.85 11.25
N MET A 439 12.56 -38.55 11.22
CA MET A 439 12.15 -37.61 10.17
C MET A 439 12.93 -37.80 8.89
N GLU A 440 14.22 -38.04 8.97
CA GLU A 440 15.07 -38.24 7.80
C GLU A 440 14.82 -39.63 7.13
N LEU A 441 14.52 -40.67 7.94
CA LEU A 441 14.03 -41.93 7.45
C LEU A 441 12.68 -41.83 6.75
N ALA A 442 11.73 -41.11 7.35
CA ALA A 442 10.43 -40.88 6.75
C ALA A 442 10.51 -40.03 5.45
N ALA A 443 11.43 -39.04 5.39
CA ALA A 443 11.66 -38.27 4.19
C ALA A 443 12.25 -39.09 3.04
N ARG A 444 13.19 -40.01 3.35
CA ARG A 444 13.79 -40.92 2.35
C ARG A 444 12.80 -41.95 1.81
N GLU A 445 11.96 -42.53 2.66
CA GLU A 445 10.87 -43.41 2.23
C GLU A 445 9.87 -42.71 1.32
N MET A 446 9.49 -41.46 1.67
CA MET A 446 8.56 -40.67 0.89
C MET A 446 9.16 -40.20 -0.44
N ALA A 447 10.46 -39.94 -0.51
CA ALA A 447 11.12 -39.52 -1.75
C ALA A 447 11.11 -40.66 -2.81
N ALA A 448 11.29 -41.90 -2.40
CA ALA A 448 11.23 -43.05 -3.31
C ALA A 448 9.82 -43.29 -3.88
N ASP A 449 8.79 -43.13 -3.04
CA ASP A 449 7.39 -43.28 -3.47
C ASP A 449 6.93 -42.10 -4.34
N TYR A 450 7.47 -40.89 -4.09
CA TYR A 450 7.17 -39.66 -4.84
C TYR A 450 7.62 -39.73 -6.30
N GLU A 451 8.82 -40.24 -6.53
CA GLU A 451 9.38 -40.36 -7.88
C GLU A 451 8.58 -41.34 -8.77
N SER A 452 8.13 -42.44 -8.18
CA SER A 452 7.27 -43.42 -8.89
C SER A 452 5.88 -42.90 -9.18
N THR A 453 5.36 -42.06 -8.29
CA THR A 453 4.02 -41.41 -8.40
C THR A 453 4.05 -40.29 -9.43
N LEU A 454 5.09 -39.45 -9.44
CA LEU A 454 5.29 -38.39 -10.44
C LEU A 454 5.43 -38.96 -11.86
N ASN A 455 6.16 -40.04 -12.04
CA ASN A 455 6.31 -40.69 -13.34
C ASN A 455 4.98 -41.18 -13.91
N GLY A 456 4.05 -41.62 -13.06
CA GLY A 456 2.67 -41.98 -13.48
C GLY A 456 1.83 -40.80 -13.97
N ILE A 457 2.10 -39.56 -13.46
CA ILE A 457 1.43 -38.36 -13.86
C ILE A 457 2.11 -37.70 -15.08
N LEU A 458 3.42 -37.71 -15.13
CA LEU A 458 4.21 -37.02 -16.17
C LEU A 458 4.35 -37.85 -17.46
N SER A 459 4.35 -39.17 -17.37
CA SER A 459 4.49 -40.06 -18.54
C SER A 459 3.43 -39.81 -19.64
N PRO A 460 2.16 -39.64 -19.36
CA PRO A 460 1.16 -39.26 -20.38
C PRO A 460 1.42 -37.91 -21.03
N VAL A 461 1.97 -36.95 -20.25
CA VAL A 461 2.35 -35.62 -20.74
C VAL A 461 3.56 -35.67 -21.65
N GLU A 462 4.59 -36.39 -21.25
CA GLU A 462 5.80 -36.58 -22.05
C GLU A 462 5.46 -37.26 -23.38
N GLN A 463 4.72 -38.35 -23.36
CA GLN A 463 4.25 -39.03 -24.57
C GLN A 463 3.41 -38.15 -25.49
N ALA A 464 2.56 -37.31 -24.91
CA ALA A 464 1.73 -36.37 -25.69
C ALA A 464 2.58 -35.30 -26.35
N LEU A 465 3.68 -34.86 -25.73
CA LEU A 465 4.56 -33.79 -26.23
C LEU A 465 5.60 -34.29 -27.24
N GLU A 466 6.03 -35.55 -27.18
CA GLU A 466 7.04 -36.11 -28.08
C GLU A 466 6.68 -36.00 -29.58
N HIS A 467 5.41 -35.92 -29.89
CA HIS A 467 4.93 -35.95 -31.28
C HIS A 467 4.45 -34.56 -31.77
N CYS A 468 4.62 -33.50 -30.99
CA CYS A 468 4.14 -32.14 -31.30
C CYS A 468 5.19 -31.32 -32.06
N GLN A 469 4.83 -30.79 -33.22
CA GLN A 469 5.71 -29.92 -34.02
C GLN A 469 5.43 -28.42 -33.87
N THR A 470 4.26 -28.06 -33.36
CA THR A 470 3.86 -26.65 -33.15
C THR A 470 3.33 -26.42 -31.72
N TYR A 471 3.38 -25.15 -31.27
CA TYR A 471 2.85 -24.75 -29.96
C TYR A 471 1.35 -25.06 -29.80
N ASP A 472 0.57 -24.88 -30.86
CA ASP A 472 -0.88 -25.20 -30.84
C ASP A 472 -1.17 -26.71 -30.79
N ASP A 473 -0.28 -27.52 -31.36
CA ASP A 473 -0.38 -28.99 -31.23
C ASP A 473 -0.03 -29.42 -29.81
N ALA A 474 1.03 -28.86 -29.22
CA ALA A 474 1.41 -29.12 -27.84
C ALA A 474 0.31 -28.74 -26.85
N ARG A 475 -0.33 -27.57 -27.05
CA ARG A 475 -1.44 -27.12 -26.21
C ARG A 475 -2.65 -28.06 -26.30
N ARG A 476 -3.00 -28.53 -27.49
CA ARG A 476 -4.11 -29.48 -27.69
C ARG A 476 -3.80 -30.85 -27.09
N ALA A 477 -2.58 -31.34 -27.26
CA ALA A 477 -2.12 -32.59 -26.69
C ALA A 477 -2.11 -32.57 -25.17
N LEU A 478 -1.66 -31.49 -24.55
CA LEU A 478 -1.70 -31.28 -23.09
C LEU A 478 -3.15 -31.31 -22.56
N LEU A 479 -4.06 -30.57 -23.19
CA LEU A 479 -5.46 -30.55 -22.77
C LEU A 479 -6.13 -31.92 -22.91
N ALA A 480 -5.73 -32.74 -23.88
CA ALA A 480 -6.23 -34.10 -24.07
C ALA A 480 -5.65 -35.12 -23.09
N SER A 481 -4.46 -34.89 -22.55
CA SER A 481 -3.81 -35.81 -21.60
C SER A 481 -4.32 -35.66 -20.14
N PHE A 482 -4.99 -34.57 -19.80
CA PHE A 482 -5.54 -34.33 -18.44
C PHE A 482 -6.44 -35.46 -17.89
N PRO A 483 -7.37 -36.03 -18.66
CA PRO A 483 -8.23 -37.13 -18.15
C PRO A 483 -7.49 -38.44 -17.84
N ASP A 484 -6.32 -38.64 -18.41
CA ASP A 484 -5.54 -39.86 -18.29
C ASP A 484 -4.47 -39.80 -17.16
N MET A 485 -4.42 -38.68 -16.43
CA MET A 485 -3.52 -38.50 -15.27
C MET A 485 -4.10 -39.17 -14.02
N ASP A 486 -3.37 -40.18 -13.49
CA ASP A 486 -3.75 -40.82 -12.22
C ASP A 486 -3.27 -39.98 -11.02
N THR A 487 -4.18 -39.19 -10.46
CA THR A 487 -3.91 -38.34 -9.28
C THR A 487 -4.22 -39.01 -7.95
N ASP A 488 -4.89 -40.16 -7.93
CA ASP A 488 -5.34 -40.84 -6.70
C ASP A 488 -4.17 -41.27 -5.80
N LYS A 489 -3.07 -41.69 -6.42
CA LYS A 489 -1.84 -42.07 -5.70
C LYS A 489 -1.17 -40.85 -5.08
N LEU A 490 -1.12 -39.71 -5.76
CA LEU A 490 -0.56 -38.47 -5.23
C LEU A 490 -1.37 -37.96 -4.05
N GLU A 491 -2.70 -37.99 -4.15
CA GLU A 491 -3.61 -37.59 -3.06
C GLU A 491 -3.39 -38.46 -1.83
N SER A 492 -3.28 -39.79 -2.00
CA SER A 492 -3.03 -40.74 -0.90
C SER A 492 -1.66 -40.51 -0.25
N LEU A 493 -0.64 -40.16 -1.03
CA LEU A 493 0.74 -39.93 -0.58
C LEU A 493 0.82 -38.62 0.21
N LEU A 494 0.18 -37.55 -0.28
CA LEU A 494 0.09 -36.27 0.40
C LEU A 494 -0.71 -36.40 1.71
N ALA A 495 -1.82 -37.12 1.72
CA ALA A 495 -2.60 -37.37 2.94
C ALA A 495 -1.77 -38.09 4.01
N LYS A 496 -0.97 -39.10 3.64
CA LYS A 496 -0.05 -39.77 4.57
C LYS A 496 1.06 -38.85 5.07
N ALA A 497 1.61 -37.98 4.22
CA ALA A 497 2.61 -37.00 4.58
C ALA A 497 2.09 -36.00 5.62
N PHE A 498 0.91 -35.40 5.37
CA PHE A 498 0.28 -34.49 6.30
C PHE A 498 -0.09 -35.14 7.62
N PHE A 499 -0.58 -36.39 7.58
CA PHE A 499 -0.90 -37.13 8.79
C PHE A 499 0.35 -37.42 9.65
N ARG A 500 1.47 -37.84 9.04
CA ARG A 500 2.76 -38.07 9.75
C ARG A 500 3.32 -36.75 10.31
N ALA A 501 3.32 -35.66 9.53
CA ALA A 501 3.78 -34.35 9.98
C ALA A 501 2.95 -33.84 11.19
N HIS A 502 1.63 -34.06 11.15
CA HIS A 502 0.74 -33.67 12.25
C HIS A 502 0.96 -34.52 13.53
N LEU A 503 1.22 -35.82 13.37
CA LEU A 503 1.56 -36.70 14.49
C LEU A 503 2.91 -36.31 15.14
N ASN A 504 3.93 -36.05 14.36
CA ASN A 504 5.25 -35.65 14.86
C ASN A 504 5.24 -34.28 15.51
N GLY A 505 4.46 -33.32 15.00
CA GLY A 505 4.24 -32.02 15.62
C GLY A 505 3.54 -32.11 16.99
N ARG A 506 2.68 -33.12 17.21
CA ARG A 506 2.04 -33.36 18.53
C ARG A 506 2.95 -34.09 19.52
N VAL A 507 3.82 -34.94 19.07
CA VAL A 507 4.77 -35.67 19.94
C VAL A 507 5.91 -34.77 20.41
N GLY A 508 6.31 -33.77 19.58
CA GLY A 508 7.33 -32.77 19.93
C GLY A 508 6.91 -31.78 21.02
N TYR A 509 5.61 -31.53 21.20
CA TYR A 509 5.07 -30.60 22.22
C TYR A 509 4.85 -31.24 23.60
N GLY A 510 5.18 -32.51 23.78
CA GLY A 510 4.96 -33.25 25.04
C GLY A 510 6.24 -33.63 25.78
N LYS A 511 7.39 -33.03 25.45
CA LYS A 511 8.68 -33.28 26.11
C LYS A 511 9.39 -31.95 26.42
N ASP A 512 8.72 -31.08 27.22
CA ASP A 512 9.37 -30.05 28.06
C ASP A 512 8.56 -29.91 29.35
#